data_f94813c50e3cb55c2b79e1904194fa74
#
_entry.id   f94813c50e3cb55c2b79e1904194fa74
#
_cell.length_a   1.000
_cell.length_b   1.000
_cell.length_c   1.000
_cell.angle_alpha   90.00
_cell.angle_beta   90.00
_cell.angle_gamma   90.00
#
_symmetry.space_group_name_H-M   'P 1'
#
loop_
_entity.id
_entity.type
_entity.pdbx_description
1 polymer ?
#
loop_
_entity_poly.entity_id
_entity_poly.type
_entity_poly.pdbx_seq_one_letter_code
_entity_poly.pdbx_strand_id
1 'polypeptide(L)'
;MLALMSSRLRTIVGLLAVLVFICGTLAFAQEAPRGQGRGEGGGAGAAGGGGGRGGNAGGGGTGAARVATAALIFKVEWVQPAGQTGQVPIVQGNVADPNVEVKWYGPAAKHLLTSGNPGSQTTPFSVWSGECDGPFAITFRHKANNMDLTGLSKIRWTTKTSGFHVVRPVVKLIDGTMLVGDYTEEHVPMLTQTEFSLSGVRWIKLDPQRVVTINSDAARGGAANEIWYRNPDLSKVEEFGFADLIPASGHGVGGYIHLAGIEVYGKAVPR
;
A
#
# COMPACT_ATOMS: atom_id res chain seq x y z
N MET A 1 49.27 12.65 46.78
CA MET A 1 49.23 11.22 47.17
C MET A 1 48.78 10.43 45.98
N LEU A 2 49.75 9.76 45.35
CA LEU A 2 49.62 8.99 44.10
C LEU A 2 48.83 7.69 44.32
N ALA A 3 48.02 7.31 43.39
CA ALA A 3 47.64 5.90 43.15
C ALA A 3 47.26 5.76 41.68
N LEU A 4 48.18 5.42 40.91
CA LEU A 4 48.42 4.17 40.15
C LEU A 4 47.35 3.82 39.09
N MET A 5 47.75 4.21 37.88
CA MET A 5 47.27 3.64 36.60
C MET A 5 47.65 2.15 36.53
N SER A 6 46.71 1.33 36.07
CA SER A 6 47.00 -0.03 35.59
C SER A 6 46.40 -0.22 34.19
N SER A 7 47.30 -0.11 33.22
CA SER A 7 47.04 -0.49 31.81
C SER A 7 46.99 -2.01 31.68
N ARG A 8 46.01 -2.54 30.96
CA ARG A 8 46.14 -3.85 30.29
C ARG A 8 45.64 -3.74 28.86
N LEU A 9 46.55 -3.43 28.01
CA LEU A 9 46.52 -3.61 26.58
C LEU A 9 46.55 -5.14 26.30
N ARG A 10 45.48 -5.72 25.78
CA ARG A 10 45.50 -7.08 25.24
C ARG A 10 45.31 -7.00 23.74
N THR A 11 46.44 -7.13 23.05
CA THR A 11 46.56 -7.44 21.64
C THR A 11 45.97 -8.85 21.41
N ILE A 12 44.92 -8.95 20.56
CA ILE A 12 44.49 -10.22 19.98
C ILE A 12 44.74 -10.13 18.49
N VAL A 13 45.78 -10.78 18.05
CA VAL A 13 46.02 -11.17 16.67
C VAL A 13 45.13 -12.39 16.41
N GLY A 14 44.17 -12.26 15.51
CA GLY A 14 43.27 -13.32 15.13
C GLY A 14 43.22 -13.51 13.60
N LEU A 15 43.86 -14.53 13.20
CA LEU A 15 43.82 -15.35 11.98
C LEU A 15 42.81 -14.92 10.89
N LEU A 16 43.35 -14.57 9.73
CA LEU A 16 42.67 -14.47 8.45
C LEU A 16 42.41 -15.88 7.93
N ALA A 17 41.17 -16.35 7.96
CA ALA A 17 40.73 -17.54 7.22
C ALA A 17 40.19 -17.13 5.86
N VAL A 18 40.96 -17.37 4.82
CA VAL A 18 40.55 -17.25 3.42
C VAL A 18 39.69 -18.46 3.07
N LEU A 19 38.39 -18.28 2.94
CA LEU A 19 37.48 -19.28 2.39
C LEU A 19 37.26 -18.98 0.92
N VAL A 20 37.92 -19.74 0.08
CA VAL A 20 37.71 -19.75 -1.38
C VAL A 20 36.37 -20.49 -1.63
N PHE A 21 35.35 -19.77 -2.00
CA PHE A 21 34.12 -20.37 -2.52
C PHE A 21 34.26 -20.64 -4.02
N ILE A 22 34.31 -21.92 -4.37
CA ILE A 22 34.26 -22.41 -5.74
C ILE A 22 32.84 -22.17 -6.26
N CYS A 23 32.71 -21.24 -7.21
CA CYS A 23 31.46 -20.95 -7.91
C CYS A 23 31.18 -22.08 -8.92
N GLY A 24 30.31 -23.02 -8.56
CA GLY A 24 29.74 -23.99 -9.45
C GLY A 24 28.62 -23.38 -10.28
N THR A 25 28.90 -23.14 -11.56
CA THR A 25 27.89 -22.75 -12.56
C THR A 25 27.02 -23.95 -12.90
N LEU A 26 25.80 -23.99 -12.38
CA LEU A 26 24.74 -24.86 -12.90
C LEU A 26 24.01 -24.11 -14.02
N ALA A 27 24.29 -24.51 -15.25
CA ALA A 27 23.54 -24.13 -16.42
C ALA A 27 22.21 -24.89 -16.45
N PHE A 28 21.09 -24.18 -16.19
CA PHE A 28 19.76 -24.71 -16.49
C PHE A 28 19.46 -24.48 -17.98
N ALA A 29 19.35 -25.56 -18.71
CA ALA A 29 18.85 -25.57 -20.07
C ALA A 29 17.37 -25.20 -20.08
N GLN A 30 17.04 -24.14 -20.79
CA GLN A 30 15.68 -23.66 -21.02
C GLN A 30 15.10 -24.46 -22.19
N GLU A 31 14.20 -25.39 -21.89
CA GLU A 31 13.41 -26.10 -22.89
C GLU A 31 12.26 -25.19 -23.37
N ALA A 32 12.23 -24.90 -24.66
CA ALA A 32 11.16 -24.19 -25.34
C ALA A 32 9.99 -25.12 -25.63
N PRO A 33 8.73 -24.72 -25.42
CA PRO A 33 7.61 -25.55 -25.85
C PRO A 33 7.36 -25.44 -27.33
N ARG A 34 7.47 -26.59 -28.02
CA ARG A 34 6.94 -26.83 -29.36
C ARG A 34 5.43 -26.96 -29.28
N GLY A 35 4.73 -26.11 -29.99
CA GLY A 35 3.31 -26.27 -30.23
C GLY A 35 2.99 -25.97 -31.68
N GLN A 36 3.02 -26.99 -32.51
CA GLN A 36 2.40 -26.99 -33.86
C GLN A 36 0.95 -27.44 -33.72
N GLY A 37 0.05 -26.69 -34.35
CA GLY A 37 -1.34 -27.06 -34.54
C GLY A 37 -1.91 -26.28 -35.70
N ARG A 38 -1.61 -26.76 -36.89
CA ARG A 38 -2.15 -26.29 -38.16
C ARG A 38 -3.50 -27.00 -38.37
N GLY A 39 -4.57 -26.24 -38.59
CA GLY A 39 -5.90 -26.72 -38.98
C GLY A 39 -6.44 -25.80 -40.07
N GLU A 40 -6.20 -26.22 -41.33
CA GLU A 40 -6.90 -25.69 -42.50
C GLU A 40 -8.28 -26.34 -42.58
N GLY A 41 -9.30 -25.52 -42.89
CA GLY A 41 -10.65 -25.98 -43.17
C GLY A 41 -11.43 -24.87 -43.86
N GLY A 42 -11.41 -24.93 -45.18
CA GLY A 42 -12.09 -24.10 -46.09
C GLY A 42 -13.60 -24.36 -46.13
N GLY A 43 -14.37 -23.41 -46.59
CA GLY A 43 -15.79 -23.49 -46.84
C GLY A 43 -16.27 -22.23 -47.55
N ALA A 44 -16.28 -22.27 -48.86
CA ALA A 44 -16.96 -21.28 -49.70
C ALA A 44 -18.45 -21.52 -49.76
N GLY A 45 -19.26 -20.46 -49.87
CA GLY A 45 -20.70 -20.52 -50.10
C GLY A 45 -21.30 -19.12 -50.18
N ALA A 46 -21.33 -18.56 -51.33
CA ALA A 46 -22.40 -18.20 -52.25
C ALA A 46 -23.38 -17.12 -51.79
N ALA A 47 -23.45 -16.15 -52.63
CA ALA A 47 -24.31 -15.03 -52.89
C ALA A 47 -25.83 -15.25 -52.63
N GLY A 48 -26.52 -14.19 -52.18
CA GLY A 48 -27.95 -14.04 -52.21
C GLY A 48 -28.30 -12.57 -51.97
N GLY A 49 -28.71 -11.87 -53.05
CA GLY A 49 -29.16 -10.53 -53.04
C GLY A 49 -30.61 -10.39 -52.53
N GLY A 50 -30.97 -9.24 -52.03
CA GLY A 50 -32.30 -8.87 -51.69
C GLY A 50 -32.39 -7.44 -51.23
N GLY A 51 -32.82 -6.56 -52.11
CA GLY A 51 -33.07 -5.14 -51.80
C GLY A 51 -34.35 -5.00 -50.97
N GLY A 52 -34.31 -4.05 -50.03
CA GLY A 52 -35.48 -3.60 -49.27
C GLY A 52 -35.29 -2.14 -48.86
N ARG A 53 -35.98 -1.28 -49.59
CA ARG A 53 -36.14 0.15 -49.25
C ARG A 53 -37.03 0.32 -48.04
N GLY A 54 -36.76 1.32 -47.24
CA GLY A 54 -37.76 2.11 -46.55
C GLY A 54 -37.83 1.97 -45.06
N GLY A 55 -37.65 3.06 -44.37
CA GLY A 55 -38.01 3.20 -42.96
C GLY A 55 -37.15 4.16 -42.21
N ASN A 56 -37.35 5.46 -42.45
CA ASN A 56 -36.89 6.53 -41.58
C ASN A 56 -37.72 6.47 -40.30
N ALA A 57 -37.15 6.06 -39.18
CA ALA A 57 -37.79 6.13 -37.90
C ALA A 57 -36.74 6.43 -36.83
N GLY A 58 -36.85 7.60 -36.27
CA GLY A 58 -36.50 8.06 -34.96
C GLY A 58 -35.26 7.46 -34.28
N GLY A 59 -34.13 8.13 -34.38
CA GLY A 59 -32.98 7.86 -33.55
C GLY A 59 -33.27 8.14 -32.09
N GLY A 60 -33.81 7.14 -31.39
CA GLY A 60 -33.71 7.03 -29.96
C GLY A 60 -32.26 6.69 -29.62
N GLY A 61 -31.45 7.70 -29.40
CA GLY A 61 -30.15 7.49 -28.83
C GLY A 61 -30.29 6.80 -27.49
N THR A 62 -30.14 5.49 -27.50
CA THR A 62 -29.83 4.76 -26.28
C THR A 62 -28.52 5.30 -25.78
N GLY A 63 -28.61 6.34 -24.93
CA GLY A 63 -27.46 6.82 -24.20
C GLY A 63 -26.88 5.63 -23.49
N ALA A 64 -25.77 5.11 -24.01
CA ALA A 64 -25.00 4.10 -23.31
C ALA A 64 -24.81 4.65 -21.90
N ALA A 65 -25.44 4.02 -20.93
CA ALA A 65 -25.26 4.39 -19.54
C ALA A 65 -23.75 4.41 -19.30
N ARG A 66 -23.19 5.60 -19.13
CA ARG A 66 -21.79 5.73 -18.78
C ARG A 66 -21.61 4.92 -17.51
N VAL A 67 -20.84 3.84 -17.60
CA VAL A 67 -20.42 3.08 -16.42
C VAL A 67 -19.77 4.11 -15.50
N ALA A 68 -20.41 4.36 -14.36
CA ALA A 68 -19.92 5.33 -13.40
C ALA A 68 -18.57 4.80 -12.88
N THR A 69 -17.49 5.40 -13.32
CA THR A 69 -16.16 5.10 -12.79
C THR A 69 -15.97 5.89 -11.50
N ALA A 70 -15.33 5.29 -10.51
CA ALA A 70 -14.94 5.99 -9.30
C ALA A 70 -14.02 7.17 -9.66
N ALA A 71 -14.32 8.36 -9.14
CA ALA A 71 -13.51 9.55 -9.34
C ALA A 71 -12.32 9.59 -8.37
N LEU A 72 -11.24 10.21 -8.75
CA LEU A 72 -10.14 10.51 -7.83
C LEU A 72 -10.63 11.51 -6.77
N ILE A 73 -10.56 11.14 -5.49
CA ILE A 73 -10.93 12.00 -4.37
C ILE A 73 -9.71 12.84 -3.95
N PHE A 74 -8.58 12.16 -3.73
CA PHE A 74 -7.30 12.82 -3.49
C PHE A 74 -6.14 11.91 -3.89
N LYS A 75 -5.00 12.54 -4.05
CA LYS A 75 -3.70 11.90 -4.27
C LYS A 75 -2.72 12.36 -3.21
N VAL A 76 -1.97 11.45 -2.65
CA VAL A 76 -0.83 11.74 -1.78
C VAL A 76 0.43 11.62 -2.62
N GLU A 77 1.12 12.72 -2.78
CA GLU A 77 2.47 12.80 -3.31
C GLU A 77 3.36 13.43 -2.25
N TRP A 78 4.57 12.94 -2.17
CA TRP A 78 5.53 13.43 -1.18
C TRP A 78 6.44 14.47 -1.80
N VAL A 79 6.66 15.55 -1.05
CA VAL A 79 7.58 16.63 -1.45
C VAL A 79 8.63 16.85 -0.38
N GLN A 80 9.80 17.27 -0.81
CA GLN A 80 10.87 17.69 0.08
C GLN A 80 10.74 19.21 0.31
N PRO A 81 10.42 19.65 1.54
CA PRO A 81 10.39 21.06 1.85
C PRO A 81 11.76 21.73 1.63
N ALA A 82 11.73 23.02 1.27
CA ALA A 82 12.95 23.78 1.08
C ALA A 82 13.83 23.76 2.34
N GLY A 83 15.12 23.49 2.16
CA GLY A 83 16.10 23.40 3.27
C GLY A 83 16.14 22.07 4.01
N GLN A 84 15.22 21.14 3.71
CA GLN A 84 15.28 19.80 4.27
C GLN A 84 16.30 18.96 3.50
N THR A 85 17.23 18.32 4.19
CA THR A 85 18.24 17.45 3.60
C THR A 85 18.34 16.15 4.38
N GLY A 86 18.64 15.04 3.67
CA GLY A 86 18.78 13.72 4.29
C GLY A 86 17.43 13.10 4.67
N GLN A 87 17.51 12.05 5.47
CA GLN A 87 16.34 11.37 6.06
C GLN A 87 15.92 12.12 7.32
N VAL A 88 14.68 12.56 7.34
CA VAL A 88 14.09 13.30 8.46
C VAL A 88 12.69 12.77 8.76
N PRO A 89 12.19 12.96 9.99
CA PRO A 89 10.81 12.58 10.31
C PRO A 89 9.80 13.20 9.35
N ILE A 90 8.80 12.41 8.97
CA ILE A 90 7.70 12.87 8.12
C ILE A 90 6.87 13.90 8.87
N VAL A 91 6.61 15.01 8.22
CA VAL A 91 5.74 16.09 8.72
C VAL A 91 4.68 16.46 7.69
N GLN A 92 3.67 17.23 8.11
CA GLN A 92 2.60 17.71 7.21
C GLN A 92 3.16 18.41 5.95
N GLY A 93 4.26 19.15 6.08
CA GLY A 93 4.90 19.85 4.96
C GLY A 93 5.49 18.92 3.88
N ASN A 94 5.56 17.61 4.14
CA ASN A 94 5.98 16.62 3.15
C ASN A 94 4.82 16.16 2.23
N VAL A 95 3.56 16.54 2.51
CA VAL A 95 2.42 16.24 1.65
C VAL A 95 2.21 17.37 0.65
N ALA A 96 2.24 17.04 -0.65
CA ALA A 96 2.18 18.04 -1.73
C ALA A 96 0.83 18.78 -1.79
N ASP A 97 -0.28 18.06 -1.59
CA ASP A 97 -1.63 18.66 -1.61
C ASP A 97 -1.94 19.35 -0.28
N PRO A 98 -2.11 20.68 -0.24
CA PRO A 98 -2.44 21.41 0.99
C PRO A 98 -3.83 21.08 1.55
N ASN A 99 -4.70 20.44 0.75
CA ASN A 99 -6.03 20.00 1.18
C ASN A 99 -6.01 18.62 1.83
N VAL A 100 -4.88 17.95 1.84
CA VAL A 100 -4.70 16.63 2.46
C VAL A 100 -3.91 16.76 3.75
N GLU A 101 -4.49 16.28 4.84
CA GLU A 101 -3.82 16.18 6.13
C GLU A 101 -3.30 14.78 6.34
N VAL A 102 -2.09 14.67 6.90
CA VAL A 102 -1.52 13.38 7.33
C VAL A 102 -1.73 13.19 8.83
N LYS A 103 -2.04 11.96 9.23
CA LYS A 103 -2.22 11.54 10.64
C LYS A 103 -1.33 10.35 10.94
N TRP A 104 -0.81 10.29 12.15
CA TRP A 104 0.09 9.24 12.61
C TRP A 104 -0.53 8.50 13.79
N TYR A 105 -0.43 7.16 13.79
CA TYR A 105 -0.97 6.29 14.80
C TYR A 105 0.06 5.23 15.21
N GLY A 106 0.03 4.89 16.50
CA GLY A 106 0.96 3.92 17.08
C GLY A 106 2.29 4.51 17.52
N PRO A 107 3.00 3.79 18.37
CA PRO A 107 4.23 4.28 19.02
C PRO A 107 5.39 4.48 18.04
N ALA A 108 5.47 3.65 16.99
CA ALA A 108 6.56 3.70 16.02
C ALA A 108 6.35 4.72 14.88
N ALA A 109 5.16 5.30 14.75
CA ALA A 109 4.86 6.24 13.67
C ALA A 109 5.77 7.49 13.66
N LYS A 110 6.30 7.89 14.81
CA LYS A 110 7.28 8.98 14.94
C LYS A 110 8.65 8.66 14.33
N HIS A 111 8.93 7.39 14.05
CA HIS A 111 10.17 6.91 13.44
C HIS A 111 10.04 6.76 11.91
N LEU A 112 8.90 7.11 11.34
CA LEU A 112 8.75 7.21 9.88
C LEU A 112 9.57 8.38 9.35
N LEU A 113 10.44 8.08 8.39
CA LEU A 113 11.36 9.04 7.82
C LEU A 113 11.05 9.29 6.34
N THR A 114 11.54 10.41 5.83
CA THR A 114 11.62 10.64 4.39
C THR A 114 12.75 9.81 3.79
N SER A 115 12.60 9.40 2.54
CA SER A 115 13.64 8.69 1.79
C SER A 115 13.51 8.96 0.30
N GLY A 116 14.59 8.74 -0.44
CA GLY A 116 14.61 8.91 -1.89
C GLY A 116 14.96 10.33 -2.33
N ASN A 117 14.81 10.57 -3.63
CA ASN A 117 15.21 11.82 -4.28
C ASN A 117 14.03 12.41 -5.07
N PRO A 118 13.72 13.70 -4.89
CA PRO A 118 12.72 14.36 -5.71
C PRO A 118 13.03 14.24 -7.21
N GLY A 119 12.01 13.87 -8.01
CA GLY A 119 12.15 13.72 -9.46
C GLY A 119 12.80 12.40 -9.93
N SER A 120 13.31 11.58 -9.05
CA SER A 120 13.84 10.25 -9.42
C SER A 120 12.71 9.28 -9.76
N GLN A 121 12.84 8.56 -10.88
CA GLN A 121 11.90 7.50 -11.27
C GLN A 121 12.18 6.18 -10.56
N THR A 122 13.40 5.94 -10.16
CA THR A 122 13.84 4.68 -9.52
C THR A 122 13.80 4.74 -8.01
N THR A 123 14.06 5.91 -7.43
CA THR A 123 14.08 6.17 -5.99
C THR A 123 13.32 7.46 -5.68
N PRO A 124 12.02 7.55 -6.01
CA PRO A 124 11.25 8.77 -5.77
C PRO A 124 11.20 9.11 -4.27
N PHE A 125 10.98 10.39 -3.99
CA PHE A 125 10.79 10.84 -2.61
C PHE A 125 9.56 10.15 -2.01
N SER A 126 9.73 9.54 -0.84
CA SER A 126 8.78 8.60 -0.25
C SER A 126 8.85 8.58 1.27
N VAL A 127 7.85 8.01 1.92
CA VAL A 127 7.93 7.58 3.32
C VAL A 127 8.69 6.27 3.41
N TRP A 128 9.53 6.14 4.43
CA TRP A 128 10.32 4.97 4.74
C TRP A 128 10.21 4.58 6.21
N SER A 129 10.03 3.30 6.48
CA SER A 129 9.78 2.77 7.81
C SER A 129 10.97 2.02 8.43
N GLY A 130 12.15 2.11 7.84
CA GLY A 130 13.29 1.28 8.26
C GLY A 130 13.78 1.47 9.70
N GLU A 131 13.41 2.59 10.36
CA GLU A 131 13.70 2.84 11.78
C GLU A 131 12.52 2.52 12.71
N CYS A 132 11.40 2.03 12.16
CA CYS A 132 10.24 1.67 12.97
C CYS A 132 10.49 0.35 13.71
N ASP A 133 10.48 0.41 15.03
CA ASP A 133 10.69 -0.70 15.95
C ASP A 133 9.40 -1.34 16.48
N GLY A 134 8.27 -0.96 15.92
CA GLY A 134 6.95 -1.44 16.32
C GLY A 134 5.88 -1.13 15.30
N PRO A 135 4.62 -1.49 15.58
CA PRO A 135 3.49 -1.25 14.67
C PRO A 135 3.20 0.25 14.54
N PHE A 136 2.79 0.64 13.34
CA PHE A 136 2.38 2.00 13.02
C PHE A 136 1.26 2.01 11.99
N ALA A 137 0.52 3.12 11.95
CA ALA A 137 -0.33 3.46 10.82
C ALA A 137 -0.15 4.94 10.46
N ILE A 138 -0.28 5.24 9.18
CA ILE A 138 -0.33 6.59 8.64
C ILE A 138 -1.57 6.70 7.77
N THR A 139 -2.37 7.73 8.00
CA THR A 139 -3.60 7.98 7.24
C THR A 139 -3.65 9.40 6.73
N PHE A 140 -4.52 9.59 5.75
CA PHE A 140 -4.72 10.86 5.06
C PHE A 140 -6.19 11.22 5.10
N ARG A 141 -6.45 12.51 5.32
CA ARG A 141 -7.78 13.08 5.39
C ARG A 141 -7.87 14.29 4.46
N HIS A 142 -8.90 14.30 3.62
CA HIS A 142 -9.20 15.51 2.86
C HIS A 142 -9.92 16.53 3.75
N LYS A 143 -9.47 17.80 3.77
CA LYS A 143 -9.97 18.83 4.69
C LYS A 143 -11.46 19.12 4.54
N ALA A 144 -11.97 19.15 3.33
CA ALA A 144 -13.36 19.53 3.02
C ALA A 144 -14.31 18.33 2.85
N ASN A 145 -13.81 17.12 2.65
CA ASN A 145 -14.63 15.98 2.27
C ASN A 145 -14.30 14.75 3.11
N ASN A 146 -15.32 13.97 3.42
CA ASN A 146 -15.22 12.54 3.70
C ASN A 146 -15.21 11.76 2.37
N MET A 147 -15.04 10.45 2.44
CA MET A 147 -14.98 9.56 1.29
C MET A 147 -16.09 8.53 1.35
N ASP A 148 -16.86 8.40 0.26
CA ASP A 148 -17.68 7.21 0.04
C ASP A 148 -16.83 6.22 -0.75
N LEU A 149 -16.40 5.17 -0.07
CA LEU A 149 -15.55 4.11 -0.57
C LEU A 149 -16.32 2.81 -0.84
N THR A 150 -17.63 2.93 -1.11
CA THR A 150 -18.49 1.81 -1.53
C THR A 150 -18.41 1.57 -3.03
N GLY A 151 -19.02 0.48 -3.49
CA GLY A 151 -19.20 0.17 -4.91
C GLY A 151 -17.90 -0.04 -5.67
N LEU A 152 -17.64 0.79 -6.68
CA LEU A 152 -16.47 0.70 -7.57
C LEU A 152 -15.24 1.44 -7.03
N SER A 153 -15.22 1.78 -5.75
CA SER A 153 -14.07 2.42 -5.12
C SER A 153 -12.82 1.55 -5.24
N LYS A 154 -11.70 2.20 -5.42
CA LYS A 154 -10.41 1.54 -5.54
C LYS A 154 -9.30 2.40 -4.99
N ILE A 155 -8.24 1.75 -4.61
CA ILE A 155 -7.01 2.37 -4.14
C ILE A 155 -5.91 2.01 -5.12
N ARG A 156 -5.06 2.98 -5.37
CA ARG A 156 -3.81 2.76 -6.05
C ARG A 156 -2.70 3.29 -5.18
N TRP A 157 -1.71 2.47 -4.89
CA TRP A 157 -0.55 2.89 -4.15
C TRP A 157 0.74 2.42 -4.81
N THR A 158 1.82 3.15 -4.55
CA THR A 158 3.15 2.80 -5.05
C THR A 158 4.02 2.45 -3.87
N THR A 159 4.34 1.17 -3.73
CA THR A 159 5.03 0.61 -2.58
C THR A 159 6.26 -0.20 -2.97
N LYS A 160 7.15 -0.35 -2.01
CA LYS A 160 8.22 -1.33 -1.99
C LYS A 160 8.31 -1.86 -0.57
N THR A 161 8.38 -3.18 -0.41
CA THR A 161 8.49 -3.83 0.90
C THR A 161 9.71 -4.74 0.94
N SER A 162 10.23 -4.96 2.14
CA SER A 162 11.38 -5.81 2.39
C SER A 162 11.24 -6.47 3.75
N GLY A 163 11.84 -7.65 3.91
CA GLY A 163 11.81 -8.40 5.16
C GLY A 163 10.41 -8.92 5.48
N PHE A 164 9.98 -8.74 6.73
CA PHE A 164 8.68 -9.19 7.22
C PHE A 164 7.60 -8.09 7.21
N HIS A 165 7.88 -6.96 6.58
CA HIS A 165 6.97 -5.82 6.57
C HIS A 165 5.86 -6.00 5.53
N VAL A 166 4.62 -5.67 5.94
CA VAL A 166 3.41 -5.88 5.16
C VAL A 166 2.55 -4.63 5.21
N VAL A 167 2.24 -4.09 4.04
CA VAL A 167 1.32 -2.94 3.91
C VAL A 167 -0.11 -3.44 3.92
N ARG A 168 -0.93 -2.90 4.82
CA ARG A 168 -2.38 -3.18 4.92
C ARG A 168 -3.17 -1.88 4.83
N PRO A 169 -4.33 -1.85 4.14
CA PRO A 169 -5.18 -0.67 4.12
C PRO A 169 -5.80 -0.42 5.49
N VAL A 170 -5.90 0.86 5.83
CA VAL A 170 -6.56 1.34 7.05
C VAL A 170 -7.60 2.37 6.68
N VAL A 171 -8.77 2.29 7.29
CA VAL A 171 -9.80 3.33 7.24
C VAL A 171 -10.16 3.76 8.64
N LYS A 172 -10.49 5.04 8.77
CA LYS A 172 -11.14 5.58 9.97
C LYS A 172 -12.51 6.10 9.56
N LEU A 173 -13.54 5.56 10.19
CA LEU A 173 -14.91 5.96 9.97
C LEU A 173 -15.19 7.28 10.71
N ILE A 174 -16.26 7.98 10.33
CA ILE A 174 -16.64 9.26 10.94
C ILE A 174 -17.02 9.16 12.43
N ASP A 175 -17.39 7.96 12.91
CA ASP A 175 -17.64 7.68 14.32
C ASP A 175 -16.36 7.47 15.14
N GLY A 176 -15.18 7.59 14.49
CA GLY A 176 -13.87 7.39 15.09
C GLY A 176 -13.40 5.94 15.09
N THR A 177 -14.20 4.98 14.65
CA THR A 177 -13.80 3.58 14.54
C THR A 177 -12.69 3.43 13.50
N MET A 178 -11.56 2.89 13.91
CA MET A 178 -10.44 2.58 13.03
C MET A 178 -10.43 1.10 12.67
N LEU A 179 -10.26 0.81 11.39
CA LEU A 179 -10.30 -0.55 10.85
C LEU A 179 -9.08 -0.80 9.98
N VAL A 180 -8.53 -2.02 10.06
CA VAL A 180 -7.49 -2.50 9.15
C VAL A 180 -8.05 -3.61 8.27
N GLY A 181 -7.72 -3.57 6.99
CA GLY A 181 -8.16 -4.55 6.01
C GLY A 181 -7.28 -5.79 5.97
N ASP A 182 -7.85 -6.89 5.46
CA ASP A 182 -7.13 -8.15 5.23
C ASP A 182 -6.35 -8.19 3.90
N TYR A 183 -6.51 -7.19 3.04
CA TYR A 183 -5.64 -7.02 1.88
C TYR A 183 -4.21 -6.76 2.35
N THR A 184 -3.24 -7.40 1.70
CA THR A 184 -1.82 -7.27 2.03
C THR A 184 -0.98 -7.01 0.79
N GLU A 185 0.03 -6.16 0.95
CA GLU A 185 1.10 -5.98 -0.02
C GLU A 185 2.41 -6.36 0.66
N GLU A 186 3.01 -7.45 0.22
CA GLU A 186 4.23 -8.01 0.79
C GLU A 186 5.16 -8.51 -0.33
N HIS A 187 6.45 -8.66 -0.03
CA HIS A 187 7.45 -9.16 -0.99
C HIS A 187 7.50 -8.36 -2.30
N VAL A 188 7.43 -7.04 -2.20
CA VAL A 188 7.52 -6.12 -3.33
C VAL A 188 8.96 -5.57 -3.43
N PRO A 189 9.89 -6.24 -4.12
CA PRO A 189 11.32 -5.91 -4.09
C PRO A 189 11.68 -4.64 -4.85
N MET A 190 10.80 -4.19 -5.73
CA MET A 190 10.93 -2.95 -6.50
C MET A 190 9.73 -2.05 -6.26
N LEU A 191 9.90 -0.75 -6.45
CA LEU A 191 8.79 0.19 -6.36
C LEU A 191 7.74 -0.16 -7.42
N THR A 192 6.59 -0.63 -6.97
CA THR A 192 5.49 -1.13 -7.80
C THR A 192 4.21 -0.38 -7.49
N GLN A 193 3.51 0.03 -8.53
CA GLN A 193 2.17 0.58 -8.38
C GLN A 193 1.15 -0.57 -8.48
N THR A 194 0.37 -0.74 -7.42
CA THR A 194 -0.70 -1.73 -7.32
C THR A 194 -2.04 -1.03 -7.20
N GLU A 195 -3.07 -1.59 -7.84
CA GLU A 195 -4.45 -1.15 -7.74
C GLU A 195 -5.31 -2.28 -7.18
N PHE A 196 -6.14 -2.00 -6.19
CA PHE A 196 -7.08 -2.95 -5.61
C PHE A 196 -8.42 -2.32 -5.27
N SER A 197 -9.48 -3.14 -5.30
CA SER A 197 -10.83 -2.73 -4.90
C SER A 197 -11.04 -2.95 -3.40
N LEU A 198 -11.77 -2.04 -2.77
CA LEU A 198 -12.15 -2.17 -1.36
C LEU A 198 -13.38 -3.08 -1.14
N SER A 199 -14.14 -3.39 -2.20
CA SER A 199 -15.36 -4.20 -2.09
C SER A 199 -15.14 -5.63 -1.58
N GLY A 200 -13.94 -6.19 -1.78
CA GLY A 200 -13.56 -7.52 -1.31
C GLY A 200 -12.80 -7.55 0.00
N VAL A 201 -12.47 -6.39 0.55
CA VAL A 201 -11.66 -6.30 1.77
C VAL A 201 -12.53 -6.57 2.99
N ARG A 202 -12.09 -7.51 3.84
CA ARG A 202 -12.66 -7.72 5.17
C ARG A 202 -11.89 -6.90 6.19
N TRP A 203 -12.57 -6.44 7.20
CA TRP A 203 -12.04 -5.46 8.14
C TRP A 203 -11.98 -6.00 9.56
N ILE A 204 -10.95 -5.61 10.27
CA ILE A 204 -10.75 -5.90 11.70
C ILE A 204 -10.62 -4.57 12.43
N LYS A 205 -11.19 -4.46 13.62
CA LYS A 205 -11.06 -3.25 14.43
C LYS A 205 -9.61 -3.07 14.89
N LEU A 206 -9.11 -1.83 14.76
CA LEU A 206 -7.75 -1.44 15.12
C LEU A 206 -7.77 -0.48 16.31
N ASP A 207 -6.91 -0.71 17.30
CA ASP A 207 -6.62 0.24 18.35
C ASP A 207 -5.70 1.35 17.80
N PRO A 208 -6.14 2.60 17.70
CA PRO A 208 -5.33 3.66 17.09
C PRO A 208 -4.11 4.06 17.91
N GLN A 209 -4.08 3.78 19.21
CA GLN A 209 -2.96 4.16 20.07
C GLN A 209 -1.81 3.14 19.97
N ARG A 210 -2.15 1.86 19.90
CA ARG A 210 -1.18 0.76 19.90
C ARG A 210 -0.95 0.18 18.50
N VAL A 211 -1.87 0.44 17.56
CA VAL A 211 -1.91 -0.14 16.22
C VAL A 211 -1.88 -1.67 16.27
N VAL A 212 -2.75 -2.22 17.09
CA VAL A 212 -2.99 -3.66 17.20
C VAL A 212 -4.46 -3.97 16.94
N THR A 213 -4.72 -5.13 16.38
CA THR A 213 -6.10 -5.57 16.15
C THR A 213 -6.79 -5.91 17.47
N ILE A 214 -8.06 -5.55 17.58
CA ILE A 214 -8.90 -5.85 18.73
C ILE A 214 -10.17 -6.55 18.28
N ASN A 215 -10.63 -7.53 19.08
CA ASN A 215 -11.90 -8.19 18.84
C ASN A 215 -13.05 -7.18 18.92
N SER A 216 -13.86 -7.14 17.86
CA SER A 216 -14.97 -6.18 17.75
C SER A 216 -16.08 -6.41 18.79
N ASP A 217 -16.25 -7.64 19.26
CA ASP A 217 -17.39 -8.02 20.11
C ASP A 217 -17.06 -8.36 21.56
N ALA A 218 -15.79 -8.45 21.93
CA ALA A 218 -15.38 -8.69 23.32
C ALA A 218 -15.92 -7.63 24.30
N ALA A 219 -16.10 -6.39 23.81
CA ALA A 219 -16.63 -5.27 24.61
C ALA A 219 -18.17 -5.24 24.66
N ARG A 220 -18.88 -6.03 23.83
CA ARG A 220 -20.35 -6.03 23.69
C ARG A 220 -21.03 -7.33 24.09
N GLY A 221 -20.28 -8.28 24.70
CA GLY A 221 -20.85 -9.58 25.11
C GLY A 221 -21.12 -10.54 23.95
N GLY A 222 -20.59 -10.27 22.75
CA GLY A 222 -20.63 -11.18 21.61
C GLY A 222 -19.69 -12.38 21.79
N ALA A 223 -19.83 -13.39 20.92
CA ALA A 223 -19.00 -14.58 20.95
C ALA A 223 -17.50 -14.19 20.87
N ALA A 224 -16.71 -14.70 21.81
CA ALA A 224 -15.31 -14.34 22.05
C ALA A 224 -14.35 -14.56 20.84
N ASN A 225 -14.87 -15.07 19.72
CA ASN A 225 -14.09 -15.49 18.55
C ASN A 225 -14.37 -14.68 17.28
N GLU A 226 -15.18 -13.62 17.32
CA GLU A 226 -15.42 -12.82 16.13
C GLU A 226 -14.36 -11.74 15.99
N ILE A 227 -13.44 -11.97 15.07
CA ILE A 227 -12.36 -11.01 14.77
C ILE A 227 -12.77 -9.98 13.69
N TRP A 228 -13.74 -10.33 12.83
CA TRP A 228 -14.14 -9.50 11.70
C TRP A 228 -15.17 -8.45 12.10
N TYR A 229 -14.90 -7.20 11.71
CA TYR A 229 -15.88 -6.11 11.84
C TYR A 229 -16.93 -6.26 10.73
N ARG A 230 -18.15 -6.60 11.12
CA ARG A 230 -19.24 -6.85 10.18
C ARG A 230 -19.80 -5.57 9.60
N ASN A 231 -19.94 -5.53 8.28
CA ASN A 231 -20.64 -4.49 7.53
C ASN A 231 -20.19 -3.05 7.91
N PRO A 232 -18.91 -2.69 7.75
CA PRO A 232 -18.47 -1.33 8.00
C PRO A 232 -19.19 -0.38 7.04
N ASP A 233 -19.65 0.76 7.55
CA ASP A 233 -20.23 1.81 6.72
C ASP A 233 -19.10 2.58 6.01
N LEU A 234 -18.68 2.06 4.86
CA LEU A 234 -17.67 2.71 4.03
C LEU A 234 -18.22 3.87 3.19
N SER A 235 -19.50 4.23 3.33
CA SER A 235 -20.07 5.41 2.64
C SER A 235 -19.63 6.74 3.25
N LYS A 236 -19.02 6.70 4.45
CA LYS A 236 -18.56 7.87 5.21
C LYS A 236 -17.24 7.58 5.90
N VAL A 237 -16.17 7.50 5.13
CA VAL A 237 -14.81 7.31 5.64
C VAL A 237 -14.15 8.67 5.84
N GLU A 238 -13.63 8.92 7.03
CA GLU A 238 -12.92 10.17 7.38
C GLU A 238 -11.48 10.15 6.90
N GLU A 239 -10.78 9.01 7.12
CA GLU A 239 -9.36 8.86 6.79
C GLU A 239 -9.12 7.54 6.07
N PHE A 240 -8.21 7.56 5.10
CA PHE A 240 -7.69 6.37 4.44
C PHE A 240 -6.16 6.36 4.52
N GLY A 241 -5.57 5.20 4.68
CA GLY A 241 -4.12 5.05 4.71
C GLY A 241 -3.66 3.61 4.77
N PHE A 242 -2.53 3.40 5.42
CA PHE A 242 -1.95 2.07 5.57
C PHE A 242 -1.37 1.86 6.96
N ALA A 243 -1.22 0.59 7.33
CA ALA A 243 -0.55 0.16 8.55
C ALA A 243 0.47 -0.95 8.27
N ASP A 244 1.47 -1.01 9.13
CA ASP A 244 2.30 -2.17 9.36
C ASP A 244 2.07 -2.66 10.79
N LEU A 245 1.56 -3.89 10.91
CA LEU A 245 1.21 -4.50 12.19
C LEU A 245 2.30 -5.42 12.73
N ILE A 246 3.38 -5.63 11.98
CA ILE A 246 4.46 -6.50 12.40
C ILE A 246 5.26 -5.75 13.46
N PRO A 247 5.18 -6.17 14.74
CA PRO A 247 6.01 -5.59 15.78
C PRO A 247 7.47 -5.88 15.46
N ALA A 248 8.36 -5.09 16.03
CA ALA A 248 9.79 -5.36 15.99
C ALA A 248 10.03 -6.83 16.34
N SER A 249 10.48 -7.58 15.35
CA SER A 249 10.51 -9.04 15.42
C SER A 249 11.72 -9.58 16.18
N GLY A 250 12.36 -8.74 16.98
CA GLY A 250 13.54 -9.10 17.78
C GLY A 250 14.84 -9.22 16.98
N HIS A 251 14.80 -9.06 15.67
CA HIS A 251 15.98 -9.07 14.80
C HIS A 251 16.39 -7.68 14.32
N GLY A 252 16.02 -6.64 15.08
CA GLY A 252 16.33 -5.24 14.76
C GLY A 252 15.47 -4.73 13.59
N VAL A 253 16.01 -3.78 12.87
CA VAL A 253 15.38 -3.15 11.71
C VAL A 253 15.42 -4.13 10.53
N GLY A 254 14.66 -5.21 10.62
CA GLY A 254 14.70 -6.36 9.71
C GLY A 254 13.99 -6.18 8.39
N GLY A 255 13.90 -4.98 7.89
CA GLY A 255 13.24 -4.65 6.63
C GLY A 255 12.64 -3.26 6.66
N TYR A 256 11.80 -2.97 5.68
CA TYR A 256 11.18 -1.65 5.54
C TYR A 256 9.98 -1.66 4.59
N ILE A 257 9.18 -0.62 4.70
CA ILE A 257 8.21 -0.20 3.70
C ILE A 257 8.68 1.13 3.11
N HIS A 258 8.67 1.26 1.78
CA HIS A 258 8.60 2.53 1.09
C HIS A 258 7.19 2.73 0.56
N LEU A 259 6.63 3.92 0.78
CA LEU A 259 5.39 4.34 0.15
C LEU A 259 5.63 5.66 -0.58
N ALA A 260 5.61 5.60 -1.92
CA ALA A 260 5.88 6.74 -2.77
C ALA A 260 4.63 7.54 -3.14
N GLY A 261 3.44 6.94 -3.03
CA GLY A 261 2.19 7.63 -3.28
C GLY A 261 0.96 6.79 -3.03
N ILE A 262 -0.17 7.46 -2.82
CA ILE A 262 -1.50 6.84 -2.70
C ILE A 262 -2.47 7.67 -3.53
N GLU A 263 -3.35 6.99 -4.27
CA GLU A 263 -4.51 7.57 -4.94
C GLU A 263 -5.76 6.89 -4.42
N VAL A 264 -6.73 7.67 -3.98
CA VAL A 264 -8.01 7.18 -3.46
C VAL A 264 -9.12 7.54 -4.42
N TYR A 265 -9.79 6.52 -4.96
CA TYR A 265 -10.90 6.66 -5.90
C TYR A 265 -12.21 6.24 -5.25
N GLY A 266 -13.22 7.07 -5.40
CA GLY A 266 -14.54 6.87 -4.83
C GLY A 266 -15.43 8.07 -5.14
N LYS A 267 -16.25 8.46 -4.15
CA LYS A 267 -17.09 9.66 -4.23
C LYS A 267 -16.76 10.58 -3.06
N ALA A 268 -16.47 11.83 -3.35
CA ALA A 268 -16.31 12.85 -2.31
C ALA A 268 -17.68 13.17 -1.68
N VAL A 269 -17.74 13.16 -0.36
CA VAL A 269 -18.93 13.50 0.44
C VAL A 269 -18.57 14.70 1.30
N PRO A 270 -19.25 15.85 1.16
CA PRO A 270 -18.97 17.03 2.00
C PRO A 270 -19.04 16.69 3.51
N ARG A 271 -18.16 17.33 4.29
CA ARG A 271 -18.13 17.22 5.76
C ARG A 271 -19.22 18.00 6.41
#